data_ad10964cfda55d84ffdbfcf8a2b1d5cd
#
_entry.id   ad10964cfda55d84ffdbfcf8a2b1d5cd
#
_cell.length_a   1.000
_cell.length_b   1.000
_cell.length_c   1.000
_cell.angle_alpha   90.00
_cell.angle_beta   90.00
_cell.angle_gamma   90.00
#
_symmetry.space_group_name_H-M   'P 1'
#
loop_
_entity.id
_entity.type
_entity.pdbx_description
1 polymer ?
#
loop_
_entity_poly.entity_id
_entity_poly.type
_entity_poly.pdbx_seq_one_letter_code
_entity_poly.pdbx_strand_id
1 'polypeptide(L)'
;TGNGDSKFIYQDMRLDIMNFMITINPRIAIGFTSGIRQVLNVDNVSETMADMLYGIDHSHIPYNQKFNESNIRTSTSAWAEYGISVAGVLYKSNHHVVKAGMNMKLIQGLGSAYLHSENLNYTKINDSIVRVENAYVNYGIGSGIGAIMSDREFDRSNLDGKFSMGFDFGIVWEWRPDYESHLYDMDGKTGLERRDENKYKLRVGLSVKDLGVVKFQRWEHSKDFIVNGDINVNIIEDVSDPEEFFNVIETNPGLFEVVEGDEIYRMSLPTAVSLQVDYNLYKDFYLNFTPYIALRQGDSKYAKVHTYNNFSLSPRYERTWFGISMPIQYNQLSGLSFGTGLRLGPVWVGSNNVFNTLFSKEIDGLNVQALVKVPIPYTRVKDSDGDGVSDKNDLCKDVWGILKKQGCPEDDRDGDGVADDVDVCPDIYGLAQFNGCPDSDNDGIPDMDDECPNI
;
A
#
# COMPACT_ATOMS: atom_id res chain seq x y z
N THR A 1 -9.46 33.11 4.36
CA THR A 1 -9.09 34.21 3.46
C THR A 1 -9.66 33.95 2.10
N GLY A 2 -10.81 34.59 1.80
CA GLY A 2 -11.67 34.27 0.70
C GLY A 2 -11.10 34.59 -0.67
N ASN A 3 -10.89 33.52 -1.44
CA ASN A 3 -10.60 33.59 -2.87
C ASN A 3 -11.72 32.98 -3.74
N GLY A 4 -12.94 32.83 -3.21
CA GLY A 4 -14.07 32.29 -4.00
C GLY A 4 -13.90 30.84 -4.49
N ASP A 5 -12.88 30.15 -4.01
CA ASP A 5 -12.57 28.78 -4.43
C ASP A 5 -13.41 27.76 -3.65
N SER A 6 -13.88 26.73 -4.34
CA SER A 6 -14.62 25.63 -3.72
C SER A 6 -13.80 24.94 -2.63
N LYS A 7 -14.44 24.63 -1.51
CA LYS A 7 -13.84 23.92 -0.38
C LYS A 7 -13.99 22.41 -0.57
N PHE A 8 -12.99 21.66 -0.11
CA PHE A 8 -12.95 20.22 -0.21
C PHE A 8 -12.52 19.64 1.13
N ILE A 9 -13.12 18.50 1.50
CA ILE A 9 -12.65 17.68 2.63
C ILE A 9 -12.45 16.27 2.09
N TYR A 10 -11.31 15.70 2.39
CA TYR A 10 -11.01 14.30 2.06
C TYR A 10 -10.41 13.59 3.27
N GLN A 11 -10.97 12.43 3.57
CA GLN A 11 -10.46 11.53 4.60
C GLN A 11 -10.42 10.11 4.04
N ASP A 12 -9.31 9.42 4.21
CA ASP A 12 -9.15 8.00 3.91
C ASP A 12 -8.47 7.33 5.11
N MET A 13 -9.23 6.55 5.84
CA MET A 13 -8.76 5.78 6.98
C MET A 13 -8.76 4.30 6.62
N ARG A 14 -7.66 3.63 6.89
CA ARG A 14 -7.52 2.19 6.66
C ARG A 14 -6.89 1.53 7.88
N LEU A 15 -7.52 0.47 8.32
CA LEU A 15 -7.00 -0.41 9.35
C LEU A 15 -6.85 -1.83 8.77
N ASP A 16 -5.62 -2.22 8.51
CA ASP A 16 -5.30 -3.60 8.12
C ASP A 16 -5.18 -4.47 9.38
N ILE A 17 -5.98 -5.52 9.48
CA ILE A 17 -6.07 -6.37 10.68
C ILE A 17 -5.07 -7.51 10.59
N MET A 18 -5.11 -8.27 9.49
CA MET A 18 -4.24 -9.41 9.26
C MET A 18 -3.94 -9.56 7.77
N ASN A 19 -2.67 -9.48 7.43
CA ASN A 19 -2.19 -9.69 6.08
C ASN A 19 -1.03 -10.68 6.11
N PHE A 20 -1.11 -11.75 5.33
CA PHE A 20 0.00 -12.67 5.18
C PHE A 20 0.14 -13.14 3.73
N MET A 21 1.36 -13.55 3.37
CA MET A 21 1.67 -14.09 2.06
C MET A 21 2.60 -15.30 2.21
N ILE A 22 2.27 -16.36 1.51
CA ILE A 22 3.03 -17.62 1.49
C ILE A 22 3.49 -17.90 0.07
N THR A 23 4.77 -18.19 -0.10
CA THR A 23 5.34 -18.66 -1.37
C THR A 23 5.17 -20.19 -1.45
N ILE A 24 4.30 -20.66 -2.35
CA ILE A 24 4.04 -22.08 -2.55
C ILE A 24 5.23 -22.74 -3.26
N ASN A 25 5.76 -22.07 -4.27
CA ASN A 25 6.93 -22.49 -5.02
C ASN A 25 7.69 -21.25 -5.55
N PRO A 26 8.88 -21.39 -6.13
CA PRO A 26 9.68 -20.23 -6.60
C PRO A 26 8.98 -19.29 -7.61
N ARG A 27 7.84 -19.72 -8.15
CA ARG A 27 7.11 -18.95 -9.17
C ARG A 27 5.74 -18.45 -8.70
N ILE A 28 5.15 -19.02 -7.64
CA ILE A 28 3.76 -18.73 -7.24
C ILE A 28 3.71 -18.42 -5.75
N ALA A 29 3.03 -17.34 -5.39
CA ALA A 29 2.68 -16.97 -4.04
C ALA A 29 1.18 -16.72 -3.92
N ILE A 30 0.62 -17.03 -2.77
CA ILE A 30 -0.74 -16.70 -2.38
C ILE A 30 -0.72 -15.87 -1.11
N GLY A 31 -1.72 -15.03 -0.94
CA GLY A 31 -1.86 -14.19 0.24
C GLY A 31 -3.30 -14.04 0.67
N PHE A 32 -3.46 -13.62 1.90
CA PHE A 32 -4.73 -13.21 2.47
C PHE A 32 -4.57 -11.81 3.05
N THR A 33 -5.59 -10.99 2.86
CA THR A 33 -5.65 -9.62 3.42
C THR A 33 -6.99 -9.41 4.08
N SER A 34 -7.02 -8.71 5.21
CA SER A 34 -8.25 -8.30 5.86
C SER A 34 -8.09 -6.93 6.48
N GLY A 35 -9.13 -6.11 6.40
CA GLY A 35 -9.10 -4.77 6.95
C GLY A 35 -10.45 -4.08 6.90
N ILE A 36 -10.47 -2.89 7.48
CA ILE A 36 -11.59 -1.96 7.45
C ILE A 36 -11.10 -0.66 6.83
N ARG A 37 -11.92 -0.08 5.97
CA ARG A 37 -11.62 1.20 5.33
C ARG A 37 -12.82 2.12 5.40
N GLN A 38 -12.56 3.40 5.60
CA GLN A 38 -13.53 4.47 5.51
C GLN A 38 -12.98 5.56 4.60
N VAL A 39 -13.83 6.06 3.70
CA VAL A 39 -13.52 7.22 2.86
C VAL A 39 -14.64 8.25 3.02
N LEU A 40 -14.25 9.50 3.21
CA LEU A 40 -15.13 10.66 3.25
C LEU A 40 -14.68 11.67 2.18
N ASN A 41 -15.62 12.14 1.40
CA ASN A 41 -15.43 13.23 0.45
C ASN A 41 -16.50 14.31 0.70
N VAL A 42 -16.06 15.56 0.72
CA VAL A 42 -16.91 16.74 0.58
C VAL A 42 -16.34 17.56 -0.57
N ASP A 43 -17.12 17.75 -1.61
CA ASP A 43 -16.66 18.37 -2.85
C ASP A 43 -17.53 19.56 -3.22
N ASN A 44 -16.88 20.57 -3.78
CA ASN A 44 -17.50 21.76 -4.39
C ASN A 44 -18.41 22.57 -3.45
N VAL A 45 -18.09 22.64 -2.17
CA VAL A 45 -18.77 23.55 -1.24
C VAL A 45 -18.15 24.93 -1.39
N SER A 46 -18.94 25.93 -1.79
CA SER A 46 -18.44 27.31 -1.85
C SER A 46 -18.16 27.88 -0.46
N GLU A 47 -17.38 28.93 -0.38
CA GLU A 47 -17.17 29.66 0.87
C GLU A 47 -18.50 30.21 1.41
N THR A 48 -19.36 30.72 0.55
CA THR A 48 -20.67 31.23 0.89
C THR A 48 -21.56 30.15 1.53
N MET A 49 -21.57 28.94 0.96
CA MET A 49 -22.30 27.80 1.54
C MET A 49 -21.68 27.35 2.85
N ALA A 50 -20.36 27.33 2.96
CA ALA A 50 -19.68 26.98 4.21
C ALA A 50 -20.00 27.98 5.33
N ASP A 51 -20.02 29.28 5.04
CA ASP A 51 -20.44 30.31 5.98
C ASP A 51 -21.90 30.14 6.42
N MET A 52 -22.78 29.77 5.49
CA MET A 52 -24.20 29.52 5.80
C MET A 52 -24.38 28.29 6.67
N LEU A 53 -23.60 27.25 6.46
CA LEU A 53 -23.62 26.01 7.29
C LEU A 53 -23.03 26.23 8.70
N TYR A 54 -22.17 27.23 8.87
CA TYR A 54 -21.65 27.61 10.19
C TYR A 54 -22.69 28.34 11.06
N GLY A 55 -23.62 29.05 10.42
CA GLY A 55 -24.73 29.75 11.05
C GLY A 55 -25.20 30.90 10.16
N ILE A 56 -26.47 30.88 9.81
CA ILE A 56 -27.02 31.87 8.84
C ILE A 56 -27.00 33.31 9.41
N ASP A 57 -27.21 33.46 10.70
CA ASP A 57 -27.19 34.72 11.44
C ASP A 57 -25.78 35.33 11.49
N HIS A 58 -24.76 34.49 11.48
CA HIS A 58 -23.35 34.90 11.47
C HIS A 58 -22.75 35.04 10.06
N SER A 59 -23.50 34.60 9.02
CA SER A 59 -23.00 34.64 7.65
C SER A 59 -22.90 36.04 7.08
N HIS A 60 -21.79 36.37 6.44
CA HIS A 60 -21.57 37.63 5.72
C HIS A 60 -22.24 37.67 4.35
N ILE A 61 -23.23 36.81 4.11
CA ILE A 61 -23.94 36.67 2.84
C ILE A 61 -24.89 37.85 2.66
N PRO A 62 -24.82 38.59 1.53
CA PRO A 62 -25.75 39.67 1.24
C PRO A 62 -27.20 39.18 1.11
N TYR A 63 -28.13 39.98 1.66
CA TYR A 63 -29.54 39.69 1.48
C TYR A 63 -30.00 39.95 0.04
N ASN A 64 -30.99 39.15 -0.41
CA ASN A 64 -31.63 39.27 -1.71
C ASN A 64 -30.68 39.07 -2.93
N GLN A 65 -29.51 38.50 -2.70
CA GLN A 65 -28.60 38.10 -3.77
C GLN A 65 -28.77 36.60 -4.02
N LYS A 66 -28.91 36.25 -5.30
CA LYS A 66 -29.03 34.85 -5.72
C LYS A 66 -27.64 34.22 -5.84
N PHE A 67 -27.49 33.04 -5.26
CA PHE A 67 -26.33 32.18 -5.34
C PHE A 67 -26.68 30.89 -6.05
N ASN A 68 -25.71 30.30 -6.71
CA ASN A 68 -25.84 28.99 -7.36
C ASN A 68 -24.67 28.13 -6.96
N GLU A 69 -24.98 27.01 -6.34
CA GLU A 69 -24.01 25.96 -6.04
C GLU A 69 -24.16 24.83 -7.07
N SER A 70 -23.07 24.53 -7.75
CA SER A 70 -23.07 23.47 -8.75
C SER A 70 -22.35 22.22 -8.23
N ASN A 71 -23.01 21.08 -8.30
CA ASN A 71 -22.42 19.78 -7.96
C ASN A 71 -21.89 19.67 -6.53
N ILE A 72 -22.61 20.15 -5.53
CA ILE A 72 -22.29 19.86 -4.13
C ILE A 72 -22.40 18.36 -3.93
N ARG A 73 -21.34 17.77 -3.37
CA ARG A 73 -21.30 16.35 -3.06
C ARG A 73 -20.67 16.12 -1.70
N THR A 74 -21.41 15.41 -0.88
CA THR A 74 -20.87 14.85 0.36
C THR A 74 -21.12 13.36 0.33
N SER A 75 -20.10 12.56 0.57
CA SER A 75 -20.24 11.11 0.61
C SER A 75 -19.27 10.48 1.60
N THR A 76 -19.77 9.55 2.37
CA THR A 76 -18.94 8.71 3.24
C THR A 76 -19.32 7.25 3.03
N SER A 77 -18.32 6.39 3.06
CA SER A 77 -18.49 4.95 2.95
C SER A 77 -17.48 4.24 3.83
N ALA A 78 -17.97 3.31 4.64
CA ALA A 78 -17.15 2.41 5.44
C ALA A 78 -17.45 0.96 5.05
N TRP A 79 -16.42 0.13 4.92
CA TRP A 79 -16.55 -1.28 4.58
C TRP A 79 -15.46 -2.14 5.20
N ALA A 80 -15.78 -3.42 5.40
CA ALA A 80 -14.79 -4.45 5.67
C ALA A 80 -14.39 -5.13 4.35
N GLU A 81 -13.11 -5.46 4.20
CA GLU A 81 -12.59 -6.17 3.03
C GLU A 81 -11.81 -7.42 3.44
N TYR A 82 -12.04 -8.52 2.71
CA TYR A 82 -11.34 -9.79 2.85
C TYR A 82 -10.80 -10.19 1.48
N GLY A 83 -9.49 -10.14 1.31
CA GLY A 83 -8.84 -10.34 0.01
C GLY A 83 -8.09 -11.67 -0.07
N ILE A 84 -8.18 -12.31 -1.23
CA ILE A 84 -7.33 -13.43 -1.61
C ILE A 84 -6.45 -12.96 -2.76
N SER A 85 -5.14 -12.98 -2.53
CA SER A 85 -4.14 -12.56 -3.51
C SER A 85 -3.46 -13.77 -4.13
N VAL A 86 -3.25 -13.71 -5.44
CA VAL A 86 -2.41 -14.67 -6.18
C VAL A 86 -1.41 -13.86 -6.98
N ALA A 87 -0.14 -14.23 -6.87
CA ALA A 87 0.94 -13.59 -7.62
C ALA A 87 1.88 -14.64 -8.21
N GLY A 88 2.42 -14.34 -9.38
CA GLY A 88 3.30 -15.28 -10.07
C GLY A 88 4.39 -14.60 -10.89
N VAL A 89 5.48 -15.34 -11.13
CA VAL A 89 6.55 -14.98 -12.04
C VAL A 89 6.14 -15.42 -13.44
N LEU A 90 5.83 -14.44 -14.31
CA LEU A 90 5.43 -14.69 -15.70
C LEU A 90 6.64 -14.95 -16.60
N TYR A 91 7.72 -14.20 -16.39
CA TYR A 91 8.96 -14.32 -17.14
C TYR A 91 10.15 -14.11 -16.23
N LYS A 92 11.19 -14.92 -16.40
CA LYS A 92 12.44 -14.79 -15.67
C LYS A 92 13.61 -15.14 -16.59
N SER A 93 14.51 -14.18 -16.73
CA SER A 93 15.85 -14.37 -17.28
C SER A 93 16.89 -13.86 -16.27
N ASN A 94 18.16 -13.99 -16.58
CA ASN A 94 19.23 -13.50 -15.72
C ASN A 94 19.08 -12.02 -15.38
N HIS A 95 18.75 -11.18 -16.39
CA HIS A 95 18.70 -9.73 -16.23
C HIS A 95 17.28 -9.17 -16.08
N HIS A 96 16.24 -9.92 -16.40
CA HIS A 96 14.86 -9.44 -16.39
C HIS A 96 13.92 -10.39 -15.70
N VAL A 97 13.07 -9.85 -14.84
CA VAL A 97 12.00 -10.61 -14.20
C VAL A 97 10.69 -9.84 -14.34
N VAL A 98 9.64 -10.53 -14.80
CA VAL A 98 8.28 -10.00 -14.86
C VAL A 98 7.41 -10.82 -13.93
N LYS A 99 6.70 -10.12 -13.05
CA LYS A 99 5.74 -10.69 -12.10
C LYS A 99 4.38 -10.05 -12.31
N ALA A 100 3.31 -10.81 -12.14
CA ALA A 100 1.97 -10.23 -12.08
C ALA A 100 1.20 -10.81 -10.90
N GLY A 101 0.20 -10.07 -10.45
CA GLY A 101 -0.66 -10.48 -9.37
C GLY A 101 -2.05 -9.87 -9.46
N MET A 102 -2.97 -10.53 -8.81
CA MET A 102 -4.36 -10.13 -8.65
C MET A 102 -4.76 -10.32 -7.18
N ASN A 103 -5.54 -9.38 -6.66
CA ASN A 103 -6.22 -9.51 -5.38
C ASN A 103 -7.73 -9.44 -5.62
N MET A 104 -8.46 -10.48 -5.24
CA MET A 104 -9.91 -10.53 -5.24
C MET A 104 -10.41 -10.24 -3.84
N LYS A 105 -11.23 -9.23 -3.69
CA LYS A 105 -11.77 -8.76 -2.41
C LYS A 105 -13.24 -9.10 -2.29
N LEU A 106 -13.62 -9.78 -1.22
CA LEU A 106 -14.99 -9.82 -0.75
C LEU A 106 -15.19 -8.62 0.15
N ILE A 107 -16.20 -7.80 -0.14
CA ILE A 107 -16.44 -6.52 0.51
C ILE A 107 -17.80 -6.54 1.17
N GLN A 108 -17.85 -6.16 2.44
CA GLN A 108 -19.07 -6.01 3.22
C GLN A 108 -19.24 -4.54 3.62
N GLY A 109 -20.33 -3.90 3.24
CA GLY A 109 -20.68 -2.55 3.68
C GLY A 109 -20.92 -2.51 5.20
N LEU A 110 -20.32 -1.54 5.86
CA LEU A 110 -20.51 -1.29 7.29
C LEU A 110 -21.42 -0.09 7.54
N GLY A 111 -21.34 0.91 6.65
CA GLY A 111 -22.16 2.09 6.74
C GLY A 111 -21.81 3.09 5.66
N SER A 112 -22.79 3.89 5.24
CA SER A 112 -22.59 4.92 4.23
C SER A 112 -23.65 5.98 4.33
N ALA A 113 -23.28 7.19 3.92
CA ALA A 113 -24.21 8.30 3.70
C ALA A 113 -23.75 9.14 2.51
N TYR A 114 -24.67 9.73 1.81
CA TYR A 114 -24.37 10.69 0.76
C TYR A 114 -25.48 11.74 0.62
N LEU A 115 -25.06 12.91 0.14
CA LEU A 115 -25.91 14.00 -0.28
C LEU A 115 -25.31 14.60 -1.55
N HIS A 116 -26.14 14.74 -2.57
CA HIS A 116 -25.74 15.32 -3.84
C HIS A 116 -26.82 16.28 -4.36
N SER A 117 -26.42 17.46 -4.76
CA SER A 117 -27.29 18.39 -5.50
C SER A 117 -26.53 18.96 -6.70
N GLU A 118 -27.12 18.84 -7.89
CA GLU A 118 -26.48 19.32 -9.12
C GLU A 118 -26.55 20.83 -9.25
N ASN A 119 -27.69 21.44 -8.87
CA ASN A 119 -27.96 22.87 -9.00
C ASN A 119 -28.76 23.36 -7.80
N LEU A 120 -28.09 23.81 -6.77
CA LEU A 120 -28.72 24.45 -5.62
C LEU A 120 -28.73 25.96 -5.82
N ASN A 121 -29.89 26.52 -6.20
CA ASN A 121 -30.09 27.95 -6.27
C ASN A 121 -30.72 28.45 -4.98
N TYR A 122 -30.07 29.39 -4.29
CA TYR A 122 -30.62 29.91 -3.04
C TYR A 122 -30.39 31.44 -2.93
N THR A 123 -31.22 32.05 -2.11
CA THR A 123 -31.19 33.49 -1.80
C THR A 123 -31.46 33.68 -0.33
N LYS A 124 -30.54 34.33 0.41
CA LYS A 124 -30.77 34.75 1.81
C LYS A 124 -31.74 35.90 1.81
N ILE A 125 -32.95 35.73 2.35
CA ILE A 125 -33.96 36.78 2.45
C ILE A 125 -33.75 37.60 3.72
N ASN A 126 -33.51 36.93 4.84
CA ASN A 126 -33.15 37.51 6.15
C ASN A 126 -32.37 36.46 6.97
N ASP A 127 -32.09 36.73 8.24
CA ASP A 127 -31.30 35.86 9.11
C ASP A 127 -31.99 34.53 9.47
N SER A 128 -33.25 34.38 9.16
CA SER A 128 -34.01 33.16 9.44
C SER A 128 -34.60 32.50 8.21
N ILE A 129 -34.58 33.17 7.03
CA ILE A 129 -35.25 32.67 5.82
C ILE A 129 -34.28 32.62 4.64
N VAL A 130 -34.18 31.44 4.06
CA VAL A 130 -33.49 31.14 2.81
C VAL A 130 -34.51 30.66 1.77
N ARG A 131 -34.59 31.34 0.64
CA ARG A 131 -35.37 30.89 -0.51
C ARG A 131 -34.53 29.93 -1.32
N VAL A 132 -35.08 28.75 -1.59
CA VAL A 132 -34.47 27.73 -2.48
C VAL A 132 -35.39 27.55 -3.69
N GLU A 133 -34.80 27.47 -4.90
CA GLU A 133 -35.53 27.35 -6.13
C GLU A 133 -35.29 25.99 -6.79
N ASN A 134 -36.27 25.08 -6.73
CA ASN A 134 -36.33 23.76 -7.40
C ASN A 134 -35.00 22.96 -7.32
N ALA A 135 -34.40 22.87 -6.13
CA ALA A 135 -33.20 22.10 -5.93
C ALA A 135 -33.56 20.62 -5.73
N TYR A 136 -33.10 19.76 -6.63
CA TYR A 136 -33.15 18.32 -6.43
C TYR A 136 -31.99 17.86 -5.54
N VAL A 137 -32.33 17.20 -4.46
CA VAL A 137 -31.38 16.64 -3.51
C VAL A 137 -31.50 15.12 -3.53
N ASN A 138 -30.44 14.48 -4.03
CA ASN A 138 -30.27 13.04 -3.95
C ASN A 138 -29.58 12.70 -2.64
N TYR A 139 -30.28 12.03 -1.75
CA TYR A 139 -29.87 11.80 -0.38
C TYR A 139 -30.04 10.33 0.00
N GLY A 140 -29.05 9.78 0.69
CA GLY A 140 -29.12 8.40 1.14
C GLY A 140 -28.27 8.13 2.37
N ILE A 141 -28.87 7.45 3.33
CA ILE A 141 -28.18 6.84 4.46
C ILE A 141 -28.33 5.33 4.34
N GLY A 142 -27.25 4.58 4.59
CA GLY A 142 -27.28 3.13 4.68
C GLY A 142 -27.97 2.68 5.97
N SER A 143 -28.70 1.55 5.90
CA SER A 143 -29.47 1.03 7.04
C SER A 143 -28.64 0.82 8.30
N GLY A 144 -27.35 0.44 8.15
CA GLY A 144 -26.46 0.26 9.28
C GLY A 144 -26.19 1.55 10.08
N ILE A 145 -25.95 2.68 9.37
CA ILE A 145 -25.81 3.99 10.04
C ILE A 145 -27.17 4.45 10.58
N GLY A 146 -28.24 4.31 9.80
CA GLY A 146 -29.59 4.71 10.22
C GLY A 146 -30.01 4.05 11.53
N ALA A 147 -29.81 2.75 11.66
CA ALA A 147 -30.12 2.02 12.89
C ALA A 147 -29.29 2.50 14.10
N ILE A 148 -27.99 2.72 13.93
CA ILE A 148 -27.14 3.26 15.01
C ILE A 148 -27.62 4.64 15.47
N MET A 149 -28.08 5.47 14.55
CA MET A 149 -28.56 6.82 14.84
C MET A 149 -29.93 6.81 15.55
N SER A 150 -30.81 5.86 15.19
CA SER A 150 -32.14 5.72 15.82
C SER A 150 -32.04 5.12 17.23
N ASP A 151 -31.39 3.98 17.37
CA ASP A 151 -31.39 3.19 18.57
C ASP A 151 -30.21 3.45 19.52
N ARG A 152 -29.19 4.16 19.02
CA ARG A 152 -27.89 4.42 19.69
C ARG A 152 -27.16 3.16 20.14
N GLU A 153 -27.56 1.98 19.69
CA GLU A 153 -26.91 0.70 19.94
C GLU A 153 -26.42 0.09 18.63
N PHE A 154 -25.18 -0.39 18.67
CA PHE A 154 -24.60 -1.12 17.53
C PHE A 154 -25.00 -2.60 17.63
N ASP A 155 -25.92 -3.04 16.78
CA ASP A 155 -26.22 -4.46 16.60
C ASP A 155 -25.62 -4.96 15.26
N ARG A 156 -25.04 -6.17 15.30
CA ARG A 156 -24.51 -6.83 14.09
C ARG A 156 -25.58 -7.11 13.04
N SER A 157 -26.86 -7.26 13.44
CA SER A 157 -27.98 -7.43 12.50
C SER A 157 -28.22 -6.20 11.65
N ASN A 158 -27.78 -5.02 12.10
CA ASN A 158 -27.92 -3.74 11.41
C ASN A 158 -26.82 -3.48 10.40
N LEU A 159 -25.77 -4.34 10.34
CA LEU A 159 -24.78 -4.26 9.28
C LEU A 159 -25.43 -4.58 7.93
N ASP A 160 -25.19 -3.74 6.95
CA ASP A 160 -25.61 -3.98 5.58
C ASP A 160 -24.98 -5.28 5.06
N GLY A 161 -25.70 -6.40 5.27
CA GLY A 161 -25.21 -7.75 5.05
C GLY A 161 -24.98 -8.14 3.59
N LYS A 162 -24.97 -7.18 2.65
CA LYS A 162 -24.79 -7.45 1.23
C LYS A 162 -23.33 -7.43 0.85
N PHE A 163 -22.85 -8.61 0.43
CA PHE A 163 -21.48 -8.73 -0.09
C PHE A 163 -21.36 -8.19 -1.51
N SER A 164 -20.22 -7.62 -1.78
CA SER A 164 -19.80 -7.13 -3.09
C SER A 164 -18.40 -7.65 -3.39
N MET A 165 -17.97 -7.50 -4.63
CA MET A 165 -16.64 -7.90 -5.04
C MET A 165 -15.83 -6.69 -5.51
N GLY A 166 -14.55 -6.71 -5.16
CA GLY A 166 -13.56 -5.76 -5.64
C GLY A 166 -12.30 -6.48 -6.14
N PHE A 167 -11.53 -5.80 -6.98
CA PHE A 167 -10.33 -6.36 -7.59
C PHE A 167 -9.20 -5.35 -7.62
N ASP A 168 -7.99 -5.85 -7.40
CA ASP A 168 -6.75 -5.14 -7.68
C ASP A 168 -5.91 -5.98 -8.64
N PHE A 169 -5.22 -5.34 -9.57
CA PHE A 169 -4.31 -5.98 -10.52
C PHE A 169 -2.98 -5.26 -10.51
N GLY A 170 -1.91 -6.01 -10.70
CA GLY A 170 -0.58 -5.42 -10.78
C GLY A 170 0.38 -6.25 -11.61
N ILE A 171 1.30 -5.56 -12.27
CA ILE A 171 2.42 -6.13 -12.98
C ILE A 171 3.70 -5.40 -12.56
N VAL A 172 4.77 -6.12 -12.39
CA VAL A 172 6.08 -5.59 -12.00
C VAL A 172 7.14 -6.16 -12.91
N TRP A 173 7.97 -5.27 -13.45
CA TRP A 173 9.18 -5.60 -14.17
C TRP A 173 10.41 -5.17 -13.36
N GLU A 174 11.41 -6.04 -13.28
CA GLU A 174 12.67 -5.81 -12.60
C GLU A 174 13.83 -5.98 -13.59
N TRP A 175 14.73 -5.00 -13.65
CA TRP A 175 16.00 -5.07 -14.36
C TRP A 175 17.13 -5.30 -13.36
N ARG A 176 17.94 -6.32 -13.61
CA ARG A 176 19.01 -6.84 -12.75
C ARG A 176 20.31 -6.96 -13.53
N PRO A 177 21.02 -5.85 -13.80
CA PRO A 177 22.26 -5.89 -14.62
C PRO A 177 23.36 -6.72 -13.97
N ASP A 178 23.46 -6.69 -12.64
CA ASP A 178 24.49 -7.36 -11.86
C ASP A 178 24.02 -8.72 -11.31
N TYR A 179 23.22 -9.46 -12.10
CA TYR A 179 22.60 -10.71 -11.68
C TYR A 179 23.62 -11.72 -11.13
N GLU A 180 24.80 -11.83 -11.77
CA GLU A 180 25.83 -12.81 -11.43
C GLU A 180 26.41 -12.58 -10.02
N SER A 181 26.51 -11.32 -9.57
CA SER A 181 27.01 -10.96 -8.24
C SER A 181 26.12 -11.43 -7.09
N HIS A 182 24.89 -11.84 -7.41
CA HIS A 182 23.91 -12.37 -6.47
C HIS A 182 23.75 -13.90 -6.51
N LEU A 183 24.70 -14.58 -7.19
CA LEU A 183 24.79 -16.02 -7.19
C LEU A 183 25.83 -16.50 -6.18
N TYR A 184 25.63 -17.70 -5.68
CA TYR A 184 26.60 -18.39 -4.80
C TYR A 184 26.52 -19.90 -5.06
N ASP A 185 27.60 -20.60 -4.74
CA ASP A 185 27.67 -22.03 -4.81
C ASP A 185 27.68 -22.60 -3.38
N MET A 186 27.03 -23.75 -3.16
CA MET A 186 26.90 -24.36 -1.86
C MET A 186 26.52 -25.84 -1.97
N ASP A 187 27.16 -26.70 -1.23
CA ASP A 187 26.91 -28.16 -1.18
C ASP A 187 26.89 -28.83 -2.58
N GLY A 188 27.79 -28.44 -3.44
CA GLY A 188 27.90 -28.94 -4.82
C GLY A 188 26.82 -28.44 -5.79
N LYS A 189 25.96 -27.54 -5.35
CA LYS A 189 24.98 -26.86 -6.23
C LYS A 189 25.52 -25.52 -6.63
N THR A 190 25.58 -25.27 -7.94
CA THR A 190 26.08 -24.01 -8.51
C THR A 190 24.95 -23.07 -8.89
N GLY A 191 25.23 -21.77 -8.85
CA GLY A 191 24.31 -20.75 -9.33
C GLY A 191 23.05 -20.56 -8.47
N LEU A 192 23.15 -20.78 -7.16
CA LEU A 192 22.06 -20.52 -6.23
C LEU A 192 21.87 -19.00 -6.08
N GLU A 193 20.62 -18.53 -6.18
CA GLU A 193 20.32 -17.12 -6.03
C GLU A 193 20.19 -16.71 -4.56
N ARG A 194 20.84 -15.63 -4.17
CA ARG A 194 20.65 -14.95 -2.87
C ARG A 194 19.20 -14.46 -2.75
N ARG A 195 18.53 -14.83 -1.66
CA ARG A 195 17.13 -14.45 -1.40
C ARG A 195 17.02 -13.36 -0.33
N ASP A 196 18.10 -13.07 0.33
CA ASP A 196 18.25 -12.10 1.41
C ASP A 196 18.51 -10.67 0.91
N GLU A 197 18.73 -10.47 -0.39
CA GLU A 197 19.11 -9.20 -0.99
C GLU A 197 18.12 -8.73 -2.07
N ASN A 198 18.03 -7.40 -2.22
CA ASN A 198 17.42 -6.78 -3.39
C ASN A 198 18.38 -6.88 -4.59
N LYS A 199 17.89 -7.43 -5.71
CA LYS A 199 18.72 -7.70 -6.89
C LYS A 199 18.49 -6.73 -8.03
N TYR A 200 17.43 -5.92 -7.97
CA TYR A 200 17.09 -5.01 -9.06
C TYR A 200 17.88 -3.71 -8.98
N LYS A 201 18.32 -3.24 -10.14
CA LYS A 201 18.80 -1.86 -10.35
C LYS A 201 17.63 -0.92 -10.61
N LEU A 202 16.65 -1.40 -11.41
CA LEU A 202 15.41 -0.69 -11.73
C LEU A 202 14.25 -1.66 -11.56
N ARG A 203 13.20 -1.19 -10.89
CA ARG A 203 11.92 -1.88 -10.74
C ARG A 203 10.80 -0.95 -11.16
N VAL A 204 9.97 -1.41 -12.08
CA VAL A 204 8.79 -0.66 -12.55
C VAL A 204 7.56 -1.51 -12.29
N GLY A 205 6.61 -0.95 -11.57
CA GLY A 205 5.33 -1.58 -11.25
C GLY A 205 4.18 -0.74 -11.75
N LEU A 206 3.19 -1.35 -12.38
CA LEU A 206 1.91 -0.74 -12.73
C LEU A 206 0.80 -1.50 -12.01
N SER A 207 -0.12 -0.78 -11.39
CA SER A 207 -1.27 -1.38 -10.73
C SER A 207 -2.54 -0.57 -10.92
N VAL A 208 -3.67 -1.29 -11.00
CA VAL A 208 -5.03 -0.75 -10.89
C VAL A 208 -5.60 -1.27 -9.59
N LYS A 209 -6.09 -0.38 -8.75
CA LYS A 209 -6.57 -0.69 -7.40
C LYS A 209 -8.05 -0.32 -7.25
N ASP A 210 -8.71 -1.03 -6.36
CA ASP A 210 -10.08 -0.73 -5.92
C ASP A 210 -11.09 -0.68 -7.07
N LEU A 211 -11.00 -1.64 -8.00
CA LEU A 211 -12.04 -1.86 -9.02
C LEU A 211 -13.23 -2.57 -8.35
N GLY A 212 -14.37 -1.90 -8.28
CA GLY A 212 -15.58 -2.49 -7.71
C GLY A 212 -16.53 -1.47 -7.11
N VAL A 213 -17.56 -2.02 -6.46
CA VAL A 213 -18.61 -1.24 -5.79
C VAL A 213 -18.97 -1.86 -4.46
N VAL A 214 -19.40 -1.05 -3.52
CA VAL A 214 -20.04 -1.49 -2.27
C VAL A 214 -21.54 -1.28 -2.41
N LYS A 215 -22.34 -2.28 -2.02
CA LYS A 215 -23.79 -2.20 -2.03
C LYS A 215 -24.29 -1.92 -0.62
N PHE A 216 -25.21 -0.99 -0.50
CA PHE A 216 -25.85 -0.62 0.75
C PHE A 216 -27.37 -0.73 0.63
N GLN A 217 -28.01 -1.21 1.68
CA GLN A 217 -29.45 -1.08 1.85
C GLN A 217 -29.73 0.35 2.26
N ARG A 218 -30.65 1.04 1.58
CA ARG A 218 -31.08 2.38 1.98
C ARG A 218 -31.91 2.27 3.26
N TRP A 219 -31.67 3.15 4.21
CA TRP A 219 -32.52 3.29 5.39
C TRP A 219 -33.90 3.80 4.99
N GLU A 220 -34.95 3.26 5.57
CA GLU A 220 -36.34 3.54 5.17
C GLU A 220 -36.74 5.02 5.25
N HIS A 221 -36.16 5.75 6.22
CA HIS A 221 -36.37 7.18 6.41
C HIS A 221 -35.49 8.06 5.50
N SER A 222 -34.74 7.49 4.59
CA SER A 222 -33.84 8.21 3.70
C SER A 222 -34.37 8.19 2.26
N LYS A 223 -34.83 9.32 1.76
CA LYS A 223 -35.43 9.48 0.42
C LYS A 223 -34.89 10.71 -0.28
N ASP A 224 -34.93 10.69 -1.60
CA ASP A 224 -34.61 11.87 -2.41
C ASP A 224 -35.74 12.90 -2.29
N PHE A 225 -35.43 14.18 -2.45
CA PHE A 225 -36.42 15.22 -2.37
C PHE A 225 -36.11 16.44 -3.25
N ILE A 226 -37.15 17.16 -3.62
CA ILE A 226 -37.03 18.47 -4.29
C ILE A 226 -37.39 19.54 -3.26
N VAL A 227 -36.56 20.55 -3.16
CA VAL A 227 -36.76 21.72 -2.28
C VAL A 227 -37.18 22.90 -3.12
N ASN A 228 -38.28 23.53 -2.78
CA ASN A 228 -38.76 24.72 -3.44
C ASN A 228 -39.56 25.64 -2.52
N GLY A 229 -39.08 26.83 -2.25
CA GLY A 229 -39.77 27.81 -1.41
C GLY A 229 -38.87 28.50 -0.38
N ASP A 230 -39.53 29.20 0.54
CA ASP A 230 -38.90 29.95 1.63
C ASP A 230 -38.75 29.06 2.85
N ILE A 231 -37.54 28.62 3.14
CA ILE A 231 -37.20 27.75 4.26
C ILE A 231 -36.86 28.64 5.45
N ASN A 232 -37.57 28.43 6.57
CA ASN A 232 -37.12 28.96 7.87
C ASN A 232 -36.04 28.03 8.40
N VAL A 233 -34.80 28.52 8.47
CA VAL A 233 -33.64 27.72 8.88
C VAL A 233 -33.72 27.22 10.30
N ASN A 234 -34.44 27.89 11.19
CA ASN A 234 -34.64 27.45 12.57
C ASN A 234 -35.33 26.07 12.63
N ILE A 235 -36.14 25.71 11.61
CA ILE A 235 -36.75 24.36 11.51
C ILE A 235 -35.68 23.27 11.34
N ILE A 236 -34.53 23.63 10.76
CA ILE A 236 -33.42 22.70 10.46
C ILE A 236 -32.34 22.79 11.56
N GLU A 237 -32.13 23.95 12.15
CA GLU A 237 -31.11 24.17 13.19
C GLU A 237 -31.43 23.37 14.49
N ASP A 238 -32.70 23.18 14.79
CA ASP A 238 -33.15 22.38 15.96
C ASP A 238 -33.07 20.86 15.77
N VAL A 239 -32.77 20.40 14.52
CA VAL A 239 -32.66 18.99 14.16
C VAL A 239 -31.39 18.36 14.74
N SER A 240 -31.57 17.41 15.64
CA SER A 240 -30.45 16.75 16.32
C SER A 240 -30.03 15.42 15.68
N ASP A 241 -30.89 14.80 14.90
CA ASP A 241 -30.65 13.52 14.25
C ASP A 241 -31.32 13.42 12.86
N PRO A 242 -30.93 12.45 12.02
CA PRO A 242 -31.47 12.29 10.68
C PRO A 242 -32.94 11.87 10.61
N GLU A 243 -33.49 11.20 11.63
CA GLU A 243 -34.89 10.83 11.69
C GLU A 243 -35.75 12.09 11.89
N GLU A 244 -35.31 12.98 12.77
CA GLU A 244 -35.95 14.28 12.97
C GLU A 244 -35.86 15.15 11.69
N PHE A 245 -34.72 15.16 11.01
CA PHE A 245 -34.57 15.83 9.70
C PHE A 245 -35.59 15.30 8.69
N PHE A 246 -35.77 13.98 8.64
CA PHE A 246 -36.70 13.38 7.71
C PHE A 246 -38.16 13.70 8.08
N ASN A 247 -38.48 13.74 9.36
CA ASN A 247 -39.81 14.19 9.84
C ASN A 247 -40.11 15.64 9.42
N VAL A 248 -39.11 16.53 9.45
CA VAL A 248 -39.23 17.90 8.93
C VAL A 248 -39.59 17.90 7.44
N ILE A 249 -38.96 17.06 6.64
CA ILE A 249 -39.24 16.93 5.20
C ILE A 249 -40.67 16.43 4.98
N GLU A 250 -41.10 15.37 5.66
CA GLU A 250 -42.43 14.78 5.49
C GLU A 250 -43.58 15.68 5.99
N THR A 251 -43.36 16.43 7.07
CA THR A 251 -44.36 17.33 7.65
C THR A 251 -44.51 18.66 6.93
N ASN A 252 -43.59 18.98 5.98
CA ASN A 252 -43.65 20.22 5.22
C ASN A 252 -43.73 19.96 3.69
N PRO A 253 -44.77 19.27 3.20
CA PRO A 253 -44.88 18.89 1.79
C PRO A 253 -45.02 20.08 0.83
N GLY A 254 -45.29 21.28 1.32
CA GLY A 254 -45.28 22.51 0.55
C GLY A 254 -43.88 23.06 0.22
N LEU A 255 -42.88 22.63 0.96
CA LEU A 255 -41.48 23.00 0.77
C LEU A 255 -40.65 21.86 0.21
N PHE A 256 -40.98 20.63 0.59
CA PHE A 256 -40.26 19.41 0.22
C PHE A 256 -41.19 18.44 -0.51
N GLU A 257 -40.86 18.13 -1.75
CA GLU A 257 -41.49 17.06 -2.51
C GLU A 257 -40.61 15.81 -2.41
N VAL A 258 -41.10 14.78 -1.73
CA VAL A 258 -40.40 13.50 -1.58
C VAL A 258 -40.45 12.71 -2.88
N VAL A 259 -39.31 12.22 -3.35
CA VAL A 259 -39.15 11.39 -4.54
C VAL A 259 -38.75 9.99 -4.10
N GLU A 260 -39.45 8.98 -4.59
CA GLU A 260 -39.07 7.59 -4.35
C GLU A 260 -37.71 7.28 -4.95
N GLY A 261 -36.83 6.68 -4.18
CA GLY A 261 -35.51 6.23 -4.60
C GLY A 261 -35.36 4.72 -4.49
N ASP A 262 -34.26 4.20 -5.04
CA ASP A 262 -33.94 2.77 -4.98
C ASP A 262 -33.71 2.31 -3.54
N GLU A 263 -34.24 1.15 -3.16
CA GLU A 263 -33.98 0.50 -1.85
C GLU A 263 -32.52 0.13 -1.65
N ILE A 264 -31.79 -0.15 -2.74
CA ILE A 264 -30.38 -0.52 -2.72
C ILE A 264 -29.62 0.45 -3.60
N TYR A 265 -28.64 1.11 -3.01
CA TYR A 265 -27.72 1.92 -3.78
C TYR A 265 -26.29 1.37 -3.77
N ARG A 266 -25.50 1.84 -4.69
CA ARG A 266 -24.13 1.39 -4.91
C ARG A 266 -23.19 2.57 -4.77
N MET A 267 -22.12 2.39 -3.98
CA MET A 267 -21.02 3.33 -3.89
C MET A 267 -19.78 2.73 -4.57
N SER A 268 -19.16 3.46 -5.48
CA SER A 268 -17.93 3.00 -6.13
C SER A 268 -16.78 2.98 -5.13
N LEU A 269 -15.89 2.00 -5.25
CA LEU A 269 -14.60 2.06 -4.58
C LEU A 269 -13.74 3.18 -5.18
N PRO A 270 -12.77 3.74 -4.41
CA PRO A 270 -11.91 4.82 -4.87
C PRO A 270 -10.84 4.32 -5.86
N THR A 271 -11.29 3.95 -7.05
CA THR A 271 -10.46 3.32 -8.09
C THR A 271 -9.34 4.24 -8.55
N ALA A 272 -8.12 3.70 -8.61
CA ALA A 272 -6.94 4.44 -9.06
C ALA A 272 -5.94 3.56 -9.80
N VAL A 273 -5.14 4.20 -10.66
CA VAL A 273 -3.95 3.63 -11.28
C VAL A 273 -2.71 4.15 -10.56
N SER A 274 -1.80 3.27 -10.24
CA SER A 274 -0.50 3.63 -9.65
C SER A 274 0.63 3.04 -10.49
N LEU A 275 1.57 3.91 -10.89
CA LEU A 275 2.85 3.52 -11.42
C LEU A 275 3.88 3.65 -10.28
N GLN A 276 4.77 2.71 -10.14
CA GLN A 276 5.88 2.76 -9.20
C GLN A 276 7.18 2.56 -9.95
N VAL A 277 8.07 3.52 -9.88
CA VAL A 277 9.42 3.42 -10.43
C VAL A 277 10.40 3.49 -9.27
N ASP A 278 11.18 2.45 -9.07
CA ASP A 278 12.10 2.31 -7.97
C ASP A 278 13.51 2.02 -8.51
N TYR A 279 14.44 2.95 -8.28
CA TYR A 279 15.78 2.90 -8.78
C TYR A 279 16.79 2.78 -7.64
N ASN A 280 17.64 1.77 -7.67
CA ASN A 280 18.76 1.63 -6.77
C ASN A 280 19.89 2.55 -7.22
N LEU A 281 20.11 3.63 -6.49
CA LEU A 281 21.19 4.61 -6.79
C LEU A 281 22.55 4.00 -6.51
N TYR A 282 22.74 3.52 -5.29
CA TYR A 282 24.00 2.93 -4.84
C TYR A 282 23.79 2.13 -3.55
N LYS A 283 24.19 0.86 -3.49
CA LYS A 283 24.06 -0.03 -2.32
C LYS A 283 22.64 0.02 -1.74
N ASP A 284 22.52 0.58 -0.53
CA ASP A 284 21.30 0.66 0.26
C ASP A 284 20.45 1.92 -0.03
N PHE A 285 20.90 2.79 -0.98
CA PHE A 285 20.20 4.02 -1.36
C PHE A 285 19.32 3.80 -2.59
N TYR A 286 18.06 4.22 -2.46
CA TYR A 286 17.05 4.09 -3.49
C TYR A 286 16.34 5.41 -3.73
N LEU A 287 15.83 5.60 -4.93
CA LEU A 287 14.91 6.68 -5.28
C LEU A 287 13.64 6.06 -5.84
N ASN A 288 12.52 6.35 -5.19
CA ASN A 288 11.21 5.88 -5.60
C ASN A 288 10.38 7.04 -6.14
N PHE A 289 9.76 6.86 -7.30
CA PHE A 289 8.75 7.77 -7.86
C PHE A 289 7.43 7.03 -8.02
N THR A 290 6.36 7.56 -7.39
CA THR A 290 5.04 6.91 -7.39
C THR A 290 3.96 7.93 -7.71
N PRO A 291 3.58 8.09 -8.99
CA PRO A 291 2.31 8.69 -9.38
C PRO A 291 1.14 7.77 -9.03
N TYR A 292 0.12 8.36 -8.45
CA TYR A 292 -1.16 7.74 -8.12
C TYR A 292 -2.27 8.59 -8.73
N ILE A 293 -2.96 8.05 -9.72
CA ILE A 293 -3.94 8.76 -10.54
C ILE A 293 -5.32 8.20 -10.25
N ALA A 294 -6.19 9.06 -9.74
CA ALA A 294 -7.57 8.74 -9.49
C ALA A 294 -8.32 8.54 -10.81
N LEU A 295 -8.98 7.41 -10.96
CA LEU A 295 -9.89 7.17 -12.07
C LEU A 295 -11.28 7.66 -11.66
N ARG A 296 -11.65 8.84 -12.12
CA ARG A 296 -13.01 9.35 -11.93
C ARG A 296 -13.95 8.49 -12.76
N GLN A 297 -14.80 7.73 -12.10
CA GLN A 297 -15.91 7.08 -12.79
C GLN A 297 -16.91 8.17 -13.20
N GLY A 298 -17.33 8.15 -14.47
CA GLY A 298 -18.17 9.17 -15.09
C GLY A 298 -19.46 9.51 -14.35
N ASP A 299 -20.22 10.48 -14.81
CA ASP A 299 -21.42 11.10 -14.22
C ASP A 299 -22.57 10.13 -13.95
N SER A 300 -22.42 9.17 -13.07
CA SER A 300 -23.54 8.39 -12.58
C SER A 300 -24.25 9.16 -11.47
N LYS A 301 -25.58 9.10 -11.45
CA LYS A 301 -26.47 9.70 -10.44
C LYS A 301 -26.25 9.17 -9.02
N TYR A 302 -25.30 8.27 -8.81
CA TYR A 302 -25.12 7.57 -7.54
C TYR A 302 -23.92 8.11 -6.76
N ALA A 303 -24.02 8.02 -5.44
CA ALA A 303 -23.00 8.36 -4.51
C ALA A 303 -21.65 7.71 -4.84
N LYS A 304 -20.59 8.48 -4.76
CA LYS A 304 -19.24 8.02 -5.09
C LYS A 304 -18.27 8.48 -4.04
N VAL A 305 -17.55 7.54 -3.45
CA VAL A 305 -16.30 7.89 -2.81
C VAL A 305 -15.18 7.80 -3.85
N HIS A 306 -14.24 8.72 -3.78
CA HIS A 306 -13.14 8.82 -4.72
C HIS A 306 -11.85 9.22 -3.99
N THR A 307 -10.75 9.10 -4.69
CA THR A 307 -9.43 9.53 -4.25
C THR A 307 -8.94 10.67 -5.12
N TYR A 308 -7.83 11.29 -4.75
CA TYR A 308 -7.22 12.39 -5.49
C TYR A 308 -5.87 12.02 -6.07
N ASN A 309 -5.47 12.74 -7.12
CA ASN A 309 -4.16 12.55 -7.74
C ASN A 309 -3.05 12.91 -6.76
N ASN A 310 -2.04 12.06 -6.72
CA ASN A 310 -0.91 12.20 -5.84
C ASN A 310 0.38 11.76 -6.55
N PHE A 311 1.43 12.56 -6.43
CA PHE A 311 2.75 12.28 -7.00
C PHE A 311 3.76 12.31 -5.87
N SER A 312 4.47 11.21 -5.66
CA SER A 312 5.47 11.11 -4.61
C SER A 312 6.84 10.78 -5.17
N LEU A 313 7.86 11.53 -4.76
CA LEU A 313 9.27 11.23 -4.97
C LEU A 313 9.92 11.00 -3.62
N SER A 314 10.43 9.79 -3.39
CA SER A 314 10.93 9.37 -2.08
C SER A 314 12.35 8.82 -2.17
N PRO A 315 13.38 9.61 -1.87
CA PRO A 315 14.68 9.05 -1.53
C PRO A 315 14.57 8.23 -0.25
N ARG A 316 15.19 7.06 -0.25
CA ARG A 316 15.22 6.18 0.91
C ARG A 316 16.57 5.51 1.07
N TYR A 317 16.93 5.27 2.32
CA TYR A 317 18.03 4.41 2.74
C TYR A 317 17.43 3.19 3.45
N GLU A 318 17.81 1.98 3.06
CA GLU A 318 17.19 0.76 3.56
C GLU A 318 18.22 -0.34 3.82
N ARG A 319 18.34 -0.75 5.09
CA ARG A 319 19.07 -1.93 5.55
C ARG A 319 18.14 -2.95 6.20
N THR A 320 18.66 -4.11 6.57
CA THR A 320 17.87 -5.21 7.15
C THR A 320 17.05 -4.76 8.36
N TRP A 321 17.63 -4.03 9.32
CA TRP A 321 16.96 -3.61 10.57
C TRP A 321 16.60 -2.13 10.64
N PHE A 322 17.06 -1.33 9.71
CA PHE A 322 16.85 0.11 9.70
C PHE A 322 16.46 0.60 8.31
N GLY A 323 15.57 1.56 8.26
CA GLY A 323 15.24 2.26 7.03
C GLY A 323 14.72 3.66 7.32
N ILE A 324 15.08 4.61 6.48
CA ILE A 324 14.57 5.97 6.49
C ILE A 324 14.12 6.35 5.09
N SER A 325 12.98 7.02 4.97
CA SER A 325 12.46 7.59 3.73
C SER A 325 12.07 9.05 3.94
N MET A 326 12.22 9.87 2.90
CA MET A 326 11.89 11.30 2.93
C MET A 326 10.99 11.63 1.73
N PRO A 327 9.69 11.32 1.76
CA PRO A 327 8.79 11.61 0.67
C PRO A 327 8.62 13.11 0.47
N ILE A 328 8.75 13.53 -0.78
CA ILE A 328 8.33 14.80 -1.33
C ILE A 328 7.08 14.49 -2.14
N GLN A 329 5.96 15.05 -1.76
CA GLN A 329 4.67 14.69 -2.31
C GLN A 329 3.93 15.92 -2.83
N TYR A 330 3.32 15.80 -3.99
CA TYR A 330 2.34 16.74 -4.51
C TYR A 330 0.96 16.08 -4.54
N ASN A 331 0.04 16.59 -3.75
CA ASN A 331 -1.35 16.16 -3.72
C ASN A 331 -2.25 17.22 -4.36
N GLN A 332 -3.25 16.78 -5.11
CA GLN A 332 -4.17 17.66 -5.82
C GLN A 332 -4.93 18.64 -4.90
N LEU A 333 -5.18 18.27 -3.63
CA LEU A 333 -5.89 19.11 -2.67
C LEU A 333 -4.95 19.98 -1.83
N SER A 334 -3.92 19.37 -1.24
CA SER A 334 -3.05 20.04 -0.26
C SER A 334 -1.74 20.56 -0.86
N GLY A 335 -1.54 20.40 -2.19
CA GLY A 335 -0.32 20.88 -2.84
C GLY A 335 0.93 20.11 -2.45
N LEU A 336 2.05 20.82 -2.31
CA LEU A 336 3.36 20.25 -2.03
C LEU A 336 3.54 19.99 -0.52
N SER A 337 3.98 18.80 -0.18
CA SER A 337 4.24 18.38 1.19
C SER A 337 5.54 17.60 1.31
N PHE A 338 6.11 17.63 2.52
CA PHE A 338 7.36 16.97 2.88
C PHE A 338 7.15 16.10 4.11
N GLY A 339 7.63 14.90 4.04
CA GLY A 339 7.43 13.92 5.09
C GLY A 339 8.68 13.12 5.45
N THR A 340 8.51 12.22 6.38
CA THR A 340 9.52 11.22 6.74
C THR A 340 8.87 9.92 7.18
N GLY A 341 9.56 8.82 6.94
CA GLY A 341 9.22 7.50 7.44
C GLY A 341 10.44 6.82 8.02
N LEU A 342 10.28 6.17 9.16
CA LEU A 342 11.32 5.46 9.88
C LEU A 342 10.90 4.01 10.07
N ARG A 343 11.81 3.07 9.75
CA ARG A 343 11.69 1.65 10.03
C ARG A 343 12.74 1.19 11.04
N LEU A 344 12.29 0.59 12.12
CA LEU A 344 13.13 -0.05 13.12
C LEU A 344 12.68 -1.51 13.27
N GLY A 345 13.48 -2.42 12.77
CA GLY A 345 13.14 -3.83 12.73
C GLY A 345 11.82 -4.09 11.99
N PRO A 346 10.81 -4.67 12.66
CA PRO A 346 9.50 -4.97 12.08
C PRO A 346 8.55 -3.77 12.03
N VAL A 347 8.83 -2.70 12.79
CA VAL A 347 7.95 -1.54 12.93
C VAL A 347 8.36 -0.44 11.95
N TRP A 348 7.37 0.08 11.21
CA TRP A 348 7.51 1.27 10.39
C TRP A 348 6.48 2.31 10.80
N VAL A 349 6.90 3.56 10.94
CA VAL A 349 6.03 4.72 11.22
C VAL A 349 6.43 5.85 10.29
N GLY A 350 5.46 6.57 9.76
CA GLY A 350 5.74 7.69 8.86
C GLY A 350 4.55 8.62 8.65
N SER A 351 4.88 9.74 8.03
CA SER A 351 3.92 10.75 7.59
C SER A 351 4.46 11.40 6.31
N ASN A 352 3.57 11.65 5.35
CA ASN A 352 3.95 12.28 4.09
C ASN A 352 3.96 13.82 4.18
N ASN A 353 3.47 14.39 5.29
CA ASN A 353 3.34 15.85 5.47
C ASN A 353 3.75 16.36 6.87
N VAL A 354 4.52 15.58 7.62
CA VAL A 354 4.90 15.95 8.99
C VAL A 354 5.61 17.29 9.07
N PHE A 355 6.45 17.64 8.10
CA PHE A 355 7.16 18.91 8.11
C PHE A 355 6.22 20.09 7.82
N ASN A 356 5.23 19.91 6.93
CA ASN A 356 4.20 20.93 6.71
C ASN A 356 3.38 21.13 7.99
N THR A 357 2.97 20.05 8.66
CA THR A 357 2.18 20.12 9.91
C THR A 357 2.95 20.80 11.05
N LEU A 358 4.28 20.61 11.13
CA LEU A 358 5.11 21.17 12.20
C LEU A 358 5.56 22.62 11.92
N PHE A 359 5.76 23.00 10.66
CA PHE A 359 6.42 24.27 10.30
C PHE A 359 5.55 25.23 9.48
N SER A 360 4.40 24.80 8.96
CA SER A 360 3.46 25.69 8.29
C SER A 360 2.56 26.40 9.30
N LYS A 361 2.15 27.62 8.95
CA LYS A 361 1.14 28.37 9.73
C LYS A 361 -0.28 27.85 9.48
N GLU A 362 -0.51 27.27 8.31
CA GLU A 362 -1.80 26.69 7.91
C GLU A 362 -1.60 25.17 7.73
N ILE A 363 -2.48 24.39 8.32
CA ILE A 363 -2.43 22.92 8.25
C ILE A 363 -3.54 22.47 7.31
N ASP A 364 -3.15 22.10 6.08
CA ASP A 364 -4.08 21.62 5.04
C ASP A 364 -4.46 20.14 5.20
N GLY A 365 -3.84 19.43 6.11
CA GLY A 365 -4.13 18.03 6.37
C GLY A 365 -3.16 17.35 7.30
N LEU A 366 -3.55 16.17 7.77
CA LEU A 366 -2.73 15.29 8.59
C LEU A 366 -2.66 13.90 7.95
N ASN A 367 -1.45 13.37 7.81
CA ASN A 367 -1.20 12.00 7.37
C ASN A 367 -0.34 11.28 8.40
N VAL A 368 -0.80 10.15 8.90
CA VAL A 368 -0.03 9.28 9.82
C VAL A 368 -0.20 7.85 9.36
N GLN A 369 0.91 7.12 9.29
CA GLN A 369 0.95 5.72 8.90
C GLN A 369 1.81 4.94 9.88
N ALA A 370 1.34 3.77 10.26
CA ALA A 370 2.10 2.83 11.07
C ALA A 370 1.89 1.40 10.54
N LEU A 371 2.94 0.62 10.51
CA LEU A 371 2.92 -0.75 10.00
C LEU A 371 3.82 -1.63 10.86
N VAL A 372 3.34 -2.83 11.16
CA VAL A 372 4.15 -3.91 11.75
C VAL A 372 4.27 -5.02 10.71
N LYS A 373 5.51 -5.28 10.25
CA LYS A 373 5.80 -6.34 9.29
C LYS A 373 6.77 -7.34 9.91
N VAL A 374 6.28 -8.54 10.17
CA VAL A 374 7.10 -9.65 10.67
C VAL A 374 7.52 -10.51 9.47
N PRO A 375 8.75 -10.37 8.96
CA PRO A 375 9.26 -11.24 7.92
C PRO A 375 9.53 -12.63 8.53
N ILE A 376 9.15 -13.68 7.82
CA ILE A 376 9.69 -15.01 8.09
C ILE A 376 11.10 -15.01 7.48
N PRO A 377 12.18 -14.98 8.28
CA PRO A 377 13.51 -14.78 7.74
C PRO A 377 13.90 -16.00 6.90
N TYR A 378 14.38 -15.74 5.70
CA TYR A 378 15.18 -16.70 4.96
C TYR A 378 16.56 -16.74 5.61
N THR A 379 16.86 -17.80 6.32
CA THR A 379 18.19 -18.01 6.88
C THR A 379 19.09 -18.48 5.75
N ARG A 380 20.10 -17.70 5.38
CA ARG A 380 21.18 -18.16 4.52
C ARG A 380 21.81 -19.39 5.18
N VAL A 381 22.03 -20.41 4.39
CA VAL A 381 22.80 -21.56 4.86
C VAL A 381 24.16 -21.04 5.29
N LYS A 382 24.54 -21.32 6.54
CA LYS A 382 25.77 -20.85 7.12
C LYS A 382 26.94 -21.70 6.61
N ASP A 383 28.03 -21.04 6.30
CA ASP A 383 29.30 -21.59 5.88
C ASP A 383 30.35 -20.77 6.61
N SER A 384 30.96 -21.36 7.63
CA SER A 384 31.75 -20.63 8.60
C SER A 384 33.19 -20.34 8.14
N ASP A 385 33.79 -21.24 7.38
CA ASP A 385 35.17 -21.12 6.85
C ASP A 385 35.20 -20.69 5.38
N GLY A 386 34.04 -20.75 4.66
CA GLY A 386 33.90 -20.26 3.30
C GLY A 386 34.37 -21.25 2.24
N ASP A 387 34.37 -22.54 2.51
CA ASP A 387 34.83 -23.60 1.60
C ASP A 387 33.74 -24.05 0.59
N GLY A 388 32.49 -23.56 0.74
CA GLY A 388 31.36 -23.91 -0.11
C GLY A 388 30.61 -25.16 0.35
N VAL A 389 30.92 -25.69 1.52
CA VAL A 389 30.14 -26.70 2.22
C VAL A 389 29.41 -26.07 3.39
N SER A 390 28.10 -26.30 3.48
CA SER A 390 27.34 -25.70 4.56
C SER A 390 27.70 -26.28 5.92
N ASP A 391 27.70 -25.48 7.00
CA ASP A 391 27.93 -25.90 8.39
C ASP A 391 27.09 -27.14 8.79
N LYS A 392 25.98 -27.38 8.12
CA LYS A 392 25.13 -28.54 8.34
C LYS A 392 25.72 -29.83 7.77
N ASN A 393 26.37 -29.72 6.61
CA ASN A 393 26.92 -30.83 5.84
C ASN A 393 28.45 -30.94 6.01
N ASP A 394 29.03 -30.00 6.75
CA ASP A 394 30.45 -29.85 7.01
C ASP A 394 30.83 -30.51 8.33
N LEU A 395 31.84 -31.39 8.29
CA LEU A 395 32.41 -32.05 9.45
C LEU A 395 33.53 -31.21 10.12
N CYS A 396 34.16 -30.30 9.37
CA CYS A 396 35.29 -29.46 9.78
C CYS A 396 34.98 -27.97 9.72
N LYS A 397 33.86 -27.51 10.22
CA LYS A 397 33.20 -26.21 10.09
C LYS A 397 34.04 -24.94 10.21
N ASP A 398 35.20 -25.00 10.79
CA ASP A 398 36.08 -23.86 11.06
C ASP A 398 37.42 -23.99 10.30
N VAL A 399 37.56 -25.02 9.43
CA VAL A 399 38.79 -25.32 8.70
C VAL A 399 38.42 -25.59 7.24
N TRP A 400 38.84 -24.69 6.36
CA TRP A 400 38.58 -24.80 4.91
C TRP A 400 38.96 -26.19 4.36
N GLY A 401 38.05 -26.78 3.61
CA GLY A 401 38.23 -28.13 3.10
C GLY A 401 37.55 -28.30 1.72
N ILE A 402 37.28 -29.56 1.38
CA ILE A 402 36.69 -29.89 0.07
C ILE A 402 35.37 -30.66 0.23
N LEU A 403 34.47 -30.46 -0.73
CA LEU A 403 33.16 -31.11 -0.72
C LEU A 403 33.25 -32.63 -0.70
N LYS A 404 34.25 -33.24 -1.39
CA LYS A 404 34.47 -34.69 -1.44
C LYS A 404 34.70 -35.32 -0.06
N LYS A 405 35.33 -34.52 0.87
CA LYS A 405 35.58 -34.92 2.26
C LYS A 405 34.64 -34.26 3.25
N GLN A 406 33.46 -33.81 2.80
CA GLN A 406 32.43 -33.19 3.63
C GLN A 406 32.98 -31.97 4.40
N GLY A 407 33.71 -31.06 3.71
CA GLY A 407 34.26 -29.87 4.31
C GLY A 407 35.55 -30.04 5.11
N CYS A 408 36.13 -31.22 5.12
CA CYS A 408 37.44 -31.41 5.71
C CYS A 408 38.57 -31.23 4.69
N PRO A 409 39.75 -30.77 5.12
CA PRO A 409 40.93 -30.69 4.28
C PRO A 409 41.30 -32.05 3.69
N GLU A 410 42.00 -32.04 2.58
CA GLU A 410 42.68 -33.25 2.10
C GLU A 410 43.76 -33.61 3.15
N ASP A 411 43.88 -34.96 3.42
CA ASP A 411 44.94 -35.46 4.27
C ASP A 411 46.26 -35.22 3.52
N ASP A 412 47.24 -34.58 4.19
CA ASP A 412 48.60 -34.33 3.75
C ASP A 412 49.50 -34.50 4.97
N ARG A 413 49.99 -35.71 5.14
CA ARG A 413 50.65 -36.14 6.40
C ARG A 413 52.02 -35.53 6.60
N ASP A 414 52.78 -35.30 5.51
CA ASP A 414 54.13 -34.77 5.59
C ASP A 414 54.20 -33.26 5.33
N GLY A 415 53.06 -32.63 4.85
CA GLY A 415 52.91 -31.20 4.70
C GLY A 415 53.63 -30.62 3.48
N ASP A 416 53.83 -31.42 2.44
CA ASP A 416 54.52 -31.00 1.22
C ASP A 416 53.62 -30.32 0.19
N GLY A 417 52.30 -30.32 0.44
CA GLY A 417 51.29 -29.72 -0.45
C GLY A 417 50.73 -30.68 -1.49
N VAL A 418 51.04 -31.96 -1.45
CA VAL A 418 50.47 -33.02 -2.22
C VAL A 418 49.56 -33.86 -1.29
N ALA A 419 48.28 -34.06 -1.67
CA ALA A 419 47.36 -34.80 -0.82
C ALA A 419 47.71 -36.29 -0.80
N ASP A 420 47.55 -36.97 0.36
CA ASP A 420 47.87 -38.39 0.59
C ASP A 420 47.32 -39.34 -0.46
N ASP A 421 46.16 -39.02 -1.10
CA ASP A 421 45.50 -39.90 -2.08
C ASP A 421 46.14 -39.84 -3.49
N VAL A 422 46.95 -38.84 -3.75
CA VAL A 422 47.68 -38.64 -5.01
C VAL A 422 49.19 -38.56 -4.77
N ASP A 423 49.63 -38.56 -3.52
CA ASP A 423 51.03 -38.60 -3.10
C ASP A 423 51.60 -39.99 -3.16
N VAL A 424 52.73 -40.10 -3.88
CA VAL A 424 53.47 -41.36 -4.02
C VAL A 424 54.30 -41.63 -2.74
N CYS A 425 54.70 -40.59 -2.01
CA CYS A 425 55.50 -40.66 -0.78
C CYS A 425 54.82 -39.97 0.44
N PRO A 426 53.59 -40.39 0.85
CA PRO A 426 52.69 -39.60 1.73
C PRO A 426 53.16 -39.44 3.18
N ASP A 427 54.33 -39.91 3.55
CA ASP A 427 54.93 -39.78 4.87
C ASP A 427 56.30 -39.08 4.81
N ILE A 428 56.75 -38.59 3.64
CA ILE A 428 58.09 -38.03 3.42
C ILE A 428 57.94 -36.76 2.56
N TYR A 429 58.15 -35.59 3.12
CA TYR A 429 58.10 -34.31 2.45
C TYR A 429 58.89 -34.30 1.13
N GLY A 430 58.22 -33.99 0.01
CA GLY A 430 58.83 -34.00 -1.33
C GLY A 430 58.43 -32.84 -2.22
N LEU A 431 58.50 -33.03 -3.52
CA LEU A 431 58.20 -32.03 -4.50
C LEU A 431 56.96 -32.38 -5.31
N ALA A 432 56.09 -31.42 -5.49
CA ALA A 432 54.84 -31.63 -6.23
C ALA A 432 55.05 -32.08 -7.69
N GLN A 433 56.18 -31.73 -8.31
CA GLN A 433 56.57 -32.21 -9.65
C GLN A 433 56.87 -33.72 -9.72
N PHE A 434 57.20 -34.31 -8.57
CA PHE A 434 57.46 -35.76 -8.41
C PHE A 434 56.34 -36.45 -7.61
N ASN A 435 55.09 -35.87 -7.65
CA ASN A 435 53.93 -36.40 -6.92
C ASN A 435 54.23 -36.62 -5.44
N GLY A 436 54.87 -35.67 -4.75
CA GLY A 436 55.13 -35.72 -3.34
C GLY A 436 56.41 -36.48 -2.95
N CYS A 437 57.24 -36.96 -3.87
CA CYS A 437 58.47 -37.62 -3.51
C CYS A 437 59.69 -36.64 -3.49
N PRO A 438 60.68 -36.86 -2.60
CA PRO A 438 61.87 -36.01 -2.53
C PRO A 438 62.83 -36.28 -3.68
N ASP A 439 63.66 -35.30 -3.98
CA ASP A 439 64.80 -35.33 -4.89
C ASP A 439 65.94 -34.68 -4.11
N SER A 440 66.79 -35.52 -3.50
CA SER A 440 67.73 -35.04 -2.44
C SER A 440 68.94 -34.34 -3.02
N ASP A 441 69.36 -34.65 -4.26
CA ASP A 441 70.48 -34.02 -4.89
C ASP A 441 70.10 -33.05 -6.01
N ASN A 442 68.79 -32.92 -6.29
CA ASN A 442 68.21 -32.00 -7.27
C ASN A 442 68.63 -32.27 -8.72
N ASP A 443 68.87 -33.55 -9.07
CA ASP A 443 69.23 -33.90 -10.43
C ASP A 443 68.00 -34.04 -11.35
N GLY A 444 66.80 -34.03 -10.81
CA GLY A 444 65.52 -34.11 -11.53
C GLY A 444 64.94 -35.54 -11.57
N ILE A 445 65.49 -36.47 -10.80
CA ILE A 445 65.00 -37.84 -10.61
C ILE A 445 64.60 -37.99 -9.10
N PRO A 446 63.38 -38.38 -8.79
CA PRO A 446 62.98 -38.58 -7.38
C PRO A 446 63.80 -39.70 -6.74
N ASP A 447 64.19 -39.55 -5.49
CA ASP A 447 65.01 -40.48 -4.72
C ASP A 447 64.62 -41.96 -4.85
N MET A 448 63.33 -42.22 -5.03
CA MET A 448 62.81 -43.58 -5.17
C MET A 448 63.18 -44.24 -6.51
N ASP A 449 63.42 -43.47 -7.56
CA ASP A 449 63.76 -43.87 -8.90
C ASP A 449 65.23 -43.64 -9.24
N ASP A 450 65.97 -43.00 -8.32
CA ASP A 450 67.42 -42.70 -8.51
C ASP A 450 68.33 -43.79 -7.92
N GLU A 451 69.27 -44.26 -8.75
CA GLU A 451 70.32 -45.20 -8.31
C GLU A 451 71.35 -44.60 -7.38
N CYS A 452 71.47 -43.22 -7.36
CA CYS A 452 72.41 -42.51 -6.53
C CYS A 452 71.79 -41.27 -5.84
N PRO A 453 70.78 -41.37 -4.96
CA PRO A 453 69.93 -40.32 -4.47
C PRO A 453 70.61 -39.16 -3.71
N ASN A 454 71.90 -39.06 -3.69
CA ASN A 454 72.68 -38.04 -3.04
C ASN A 454 73.85 -37.54 -3.89
N ILE A 455 73.94 -37.85 -5.19
CA ILE A 455 75.07 -37.50 -6.06
C ILE A 455 74.62 -37.00 -7.43
#